data_6d820d35ab09085ae25d025e04a255e9
#
_entry.id   6d820d35ab09085ae25d025e04a255e9
#
_cell.length_a   1.000
_cell.length_b   1.000
_cell.length_c   1.000
_cell.angle_alpha   90.00
_cell.angle_beta   90.00
_cell.angle_gamma   90.00
#
_symmetry.space_group_name_H-M   'P 1'
#
loop_
_entity.id
_entity.type
_entity.pdbx_description
1 polymer ?
#
loop_
_entity_poly.entity_id
_entity_poly.type
_entity_poly.pdbx_seq_one_letter_code
_entity_poly.pdbx_strand_id
1 'polypeptide(L)'
;MLLLVAPGAEQSLPVRMKFDIDEREAVVTDKFIEFVNARHVLEGARAKAKQGETPARSGSLSHLKNATFVAEEDLADAADVTARLSAVDGALVVRSDLALLGFGAEIVVDATQPLDAFEVTGHPLRGGNWPVVDVESFGMRHRSALRCIAAAEGAAAFVVSQDATVTFVWKQDGRLLLKRNVNTSNPNMVGA
;
A
#
# COMPACT_ATOMS: atom_id res chain seq x y z
N MET A 1 -5.08 10.56 0.29
CA MET A 1 -5.44 9.30 -0.41
C MET A 1 -4.18 8.71 -1.03
N LEU A 2 -3.98 7.40 -0.94
CA LEU A 2 -2.89 6.67 -1.60
C LEU A 2 -3.47 5.81 -2.73
N LEU A 3 -2.93 5.96 -3.94
CA LEU A 3 -3.19 5.08 -5.08
C LEU A 3 -2.01 4.13 -5.25
N LEU A 4 -2.29 2.85 -5.28
CA LEU A 4 -1.32 1.80 -5.57
C LEU A 4 -1.59 1.29 -7.00
N VAL A 5 -0.54 1.21 -7.82
CA VAL A 5 -0.67 0.80 -9.22
C VAL A 5 0.31 -0.32 -9.56
N ALA A 6 -0.15 -1.30 -10.34
CA ALA A 6 0.73 -2.36 -10.82
C ALA A 6 1.74 -1.81 -11.86
N PRO A 7 2.95 -2.37 -11.95
CA PRO A 7 3.92 -1.99 -12.98
C PRO A 7 3.32 -2.12 -14.38
N GLY A 8 3.47 -1.08 -15.19
CA GLY A 8 2.94 -1.00 -16.55
C GLY A 8 1.48 -0.52 -16.64
N ALA A 9 0.77 -0.39 -15.53
CA ALA A 9 -0.60 0.13 -15.50
C ALA A 9 -0.68 1.64 -15.18
N GLU A 10 0.45 2.30 -15.00
CA GLU A 10 0.55 3.71 -14.60
C GLU A 10 -0.18 4.64 -15.60
N GLN A 11 -0.03 4.35 -16.89
CA GLN A 11 -0.63 5.15 -17.96
C GLN A 11 -2.15 5.01 -18.06
N SER A 12 -2.73 3.99 -17.45
CA SER A 12 -4.17 3.76 -17.40
C SER A 12 -4.88 4.48 -16.26
N LEU A 13 -4.12 5.06 -15.32
CA LEU A 13 -4.71 5.80 -14.22
C LEU A 13 -5.38 7.08 -14.72
N PRO A 14 -6.64 7.30 -14.39
CA PRO A 14 -7.34 8.53 -14.74
C PRO A 14 -6.97 9.67 -13.77
N VAL A 15 -5.69 10.02 -13.75
CA VAL A 15 -5.17 11.07 -12.87
C VAL A 15 -4.32 12.07 -13.66
N ARG A 16 -4.32 13.32 -13.17
CA ARG A 16 -3.37 14.35 -13.58
C ARG A 16 -2.41 14.58 -12.44
N MET A 17 -1.16 14.18 -12.63
CA MET A 17 -0.11 14.38 -11.65
C MET A 17 0.25 15.88 -11.55
N LYS A 18 0.34 16.41 -10.34
CA LYS A 18 0.80 17.78 -10.10
C LYS A 18 2.32 17.82 -9.90
N PHE A 19 2.86 16.81 -9.25
CA PHE A 19 4.28 16.64 -9.01
C PHE A 19 4.69 15.20 -9.35
N ASP A 20 5.41 15.03 -10.44
CA ASP A 20 6.02 13.76 -10.82
C ASP A 20 7.34 13.58 -10.09
N ILE A 21 7.66 12.34 -9.75
CA ILE A 21 8.94 11.97 -9.13
C ILE A 21 9.69 11.05 -10.10
N ASP A 22 10.97 11.34 -10.32
CA ASP A 22 11.83 10.45 -11.14
C ASP A 22 11.95 9.10 -10.42
N GLU A 23 11.69 8.01 -11.14
CA GLU A 23 11.76 6.62 -10.63
C GLU A 23 13.12 6.27 -10.00
N ARG A 24 14.18 7.06 -10.26
CA ARG A 24 15.50 6.89 -9.66
C ARG A 24 15.55 7.21 -8.18
N GLU A 25 14.51 7.88 -7.65
CA GLU A 25 14.40 8.23 -6.22
C GLU A 25 13.49 7.26 -5.46
N ALA A 26 13.62 5.96 -5.73
CA ALA A 26 12.82 4.92 -5.09
C ALA A 26 13.28 4.63 -3.63
N VAL A 27 13.45 5.67 -2.82
CA VAL A 27 14.04 5.59 -1.46
C VAL A 27 13.30 4.58 -0.58
N VAL A 28 11.97 4.55 -0.63
CA VAL A 28 11.18 3.61 0.19
C VAL A 28 11.42 2.16 -0.26
N THR A 29 11.50 1.92 -1.57
CA THR A 29 11.78 0.60 -2.13
C THR A 29 13.15 0.08 -1.68
N ASP A 30 14.17 0.91 -1.77
CA ASP A 30 15.53 0.54 -1.38
C ASP A 30 15.60 0.23 0.11
N LYS A 31 15.00 1.06 0.95
CA LYS A 31 14.94 0.82 2.40
C LYS A 31 14.12 -0.41 2.77
N PHE A 32 13.05 -0.70 2.05
CA PHE A 32 12.30 -1.94 2.22
C PHE A 32 13.13 -3.19 1.87
N ILE A 33 13.87 -3.15 0.76
CA ILE A 33 14.76 -4.24 0.36
C ILE A 33 15.87 -4.44 1.40
N GLU A 34 16.50 -3.36 1.89
CA GLU A 34 17.49 -3.42 2.96
C GLU A 34 16.93 -4.08 4.23
N PHE A 35 15.75 -3.66 4.66
CA PHE A 35 15.06 -4.24 5.82
C PHE A 35 14.76 -5.74 5.64
N VAL A 36 14.17 -6.13 4.50
CA VAL A 36 13.84 -7.55 4.21
C VAL A 36 15.10 -8.41 4.21
N ASN A 37 16.18 -7.93 3.58
CA ASN A 37 17.45 -8.63 3.55
C ASN A 37 18.06 -8.78 4.95
N ALA A 38 18.10 -7.71 5.74
CA ALA A 38 18.62 -7.77 7.11
C ALA A 38 17.81 -8.74 7.98
N ARG A 39 16.48 -8.72 7.86
CA ARG A 39 15.59 -9.64 8.57
C ARG A 39 15.81 -11.09 8.14
N HIS A 40 15.93 -11.35 6.84
CA HIS A 40 16.17 -12.71 6.33
C HIS A 40 17.49 -13.29 6.86
N VAL A 41 18.57 -12.51 6.86
CA VAL A 41 19.87 -12.91 7.42
C VAL A 41 19.76 -13.20 8.92
N LEU A 42 19.06 -12.37 9.67
CA LEU A 42 18.83 -12.58 11.11
C LEU A 42 18.03 -13.86 11.39
N GLU A 43 16.98 -14.12 10.65
CA GLU A 43 16.15 -15.32 10.79
C GLU A 43 16.93 -16.60 10.45
N GLY A 44 17.74 -16.58 9.39
CA GLY A 44 18.65 -17.66 9.03
C GLY A 44 19.69 -17.95 10.13
N ALA A 45 20.27 -16.91 10.70
CA ALA A 45 21.22 -17.06 11.82
C ALA A 45 20.56 -17.61 13.09
N ARG A 46 19.33 -17.20 13.39
CA ARG A 46 18.53 -17.74 14.50
C ARG A 46 18.21 -19.24 14.32
N ALA A 47 17.85 -19.63 13.09
CA ALA A 47 17.55 -21.02 12.77
C ALA A 47 18.78 -21.91 12.97
N LYS A 48 19.96 -21.50 12.49
CA LYS A 48 21.24 -22.21 12.68
C LYS A 48 21.63 -22.31 14.15
N ALA A 49 21.50 -21.23 14.92
CA ALA A 49 21.80 -21.25 16.36
C ALA A 49 20.90 -22.21 17.12
N LYS A 50 19.62 -22.39 16.73
CA LYS A 50 18.72 -23.39 17.32
C LYS A 50 19.13 -24.82 17.00
N GLN A 51 19.84 -25.06 15.89
CA GLN A 51 20.37 -26.36 15.49
C GLN A 51 21.76 -26.68 16.14
N GLY A 52 22.26 -25.79 17.01
CA GLY A 52 23.56 -25.96 17.68
C GLY A 52 24.75 -25.61 16.77
N GLU A 53 24.52 -25.05 15.60
CA GLU A 53 25.59 -24.58 14.72
C GLU A 53 26.12 -23.23 15.22
N THR A 54 27.45 -23.12 15.36
CA THR A 54 28.08 -21.84 15.68
C THR A 54 27.91 -20.90 14.46
N PRO A 55 27.35 -19.68 14.60
CA PRO A 55 27.24 -18.76 13.49
C PRO A 55 28.63 -18.51 12.89
N ALA A 56 28.75 -18.69 11.58
CA ALA A 56 30.00 -18.37 10.88
C ALA A 56 30.40 -16.92 11.20
N ARG A 57 31.69 -16.60 11.13
CA ARG A 57 32.39 -15.36 11.56
C ARG A 57 31.78 -14.02 11.18
N SER A 58 30.67 -13.94 10.50
CA SER A 58 30.05 -12.71 9.93
C SER A 58 29.07 -11.97 10.83
N GLY A 59 29.12 -12.15 12.12
CA GLY A 59 28.38 -11.30 13.05
C GLY A 59 27.70 -12.09 14.16
N SER A 60 27.87 -11.60 15.38
CA SER A 60 27.09 -12.11 16.52
C SER A 60 25.61 -11.82 16.27
N LEU A 61 24.70 -12.63 16.82
CA LEU A 61 23.26 -12.40 16.75
C LEU A 61 22.87 -10.99 17.20
N SER A 62 23.63 -10.38 18.10
CA SER A 62 23.44 -8.99 18.55
C SER A 62 23.71 -7.99 17.43
N HIS A 63 24.75 -8.18 16.63
CA HIS A 63 25.05 -7.32 15.48
C HIS A 63 23.96 -7.41 14.41
N LEU A 64 23.49 -8.62 14.09
CA LEU A 64 22.42 -8.83 13.12
C LEU A 64 21.09 -8.23 13.59
N LYS A 65 20.78 -8.34 14.90
CA LYS A 65 19.61 -7.67 15.49
C LYS A 65 19.70 -6.14 15.35
N ASN A 66 20.87 -5.58 15.65
CA ASN A 66 21.09 -4.14 15.52
C ASN A 66 20.97 -3.67 14.06
N ALA A 67 21.55 -4.41 13.13
CA ALA A 67 21.43 -4.10 11.70
C ALA A 67 19.96 -4.15 11.21
N THR A 68 19.18 -5.13 11.69
CA THR A 68 17.76 -5.22 11.37
C THR A 68 16.98 -4.04 11.98
N PHE A 69 17.29 -3.66 13.20
CA PHE A 69 16.64 -2.53 13.87
C PHE A 69 16.93 -1.20 13.15
N VAL A 70 18.18 -0.95 12.76
CA VAL A 70 18.55 0.26 11.98
C VAL A 70 17.81 0.28 10.63
N ALA A 71 17.78 -0.85 9.93
CA ALA A 71 17.07 -0.92 8.65
C ALA A 71 15.55 -0.72 8.80
N GLU A 72 14.95 -1.13 9.92
CA GLU A 72 13.54 -0.89 10.25
C GLU A 72 13.28 0.60 10.54
N GLU A 73 14.17 1.27 11.28
CA GLU A 73 14.08 2.72 11.53
C GLU A 73 14.23 3.51 10.23
N ASP A 74 15.22 3.19 9.40
CA ASP A 74 15.42 3.84 8.10
C ASP A 74 14.21 3.70 7.17
N LEU A 75 13.57 2.52 7.17
CA LEU A 75 12.34 2.29 6.41
C LEU A 75 11.18 3.11 6.97
N ALA A 76 11.04 3.17 8.30
CA ALA A 76 10.00 3.96 8.94
C ALA A 76 10.16 5.46 8.63
N ASP A 77 11.38 5.98 8.67
CA ASP A 77 11.67 7.37 8.34
C ASP A 77 11.37 7.67 6.87
N ALA A 78 11.76 6.79 5.95
CA ALA A 78 11.45 6.95 4.52
C ALA A 78 9.93 6.91 4.26
N ALA A 79 9.20 6.02 4.95
CA ALA A 79 7.75 5.96 4.87
C ALA A 79 7.08 7.21 5.45
N ASP A 80 7.58 7.76 6.57
CA ASP A 80 7.05 8.99 7.17
C ASP A 80 7.25 10.20 6.26
N VAL A 81 8.43 10.34 5.66
CA VAL A 81 8.71 11.40 4.66
C VAL A 81 7.73 11.28 3.49
N THR A 82 7.54 10.06 2.96
CA THR A 82 6.60 9.82 1.86
C THR A 82 5.16 10.11 2.28
N ALA A 83 4.76 9.71 3.48
CA ALA A 83 3.41 9.96 4.00
C ALA A 83 3.11 11.46 4.15
N ARG A 84 4.10 12.29 4.49
CA ARG A 84 3.95 13.75 4.57
C ARG A 84 3.57 14.38 3.22
N LEU A 85 3.94 13.77 2.10
CA LEU A 85 3.53 14.23 0.77
C LEU A 85 2.01 14.10 0.57
N SER A 86 1.34 13.24 1.33
CA SER A 86 -0.12 13.15 1.33
C SER A 86 -0.84 14.35 1.94
N ALA A 87 -0.12 15.25 2.61
CA ALA A 87 -0.64 16.54 3.09
C ALA A 87 -0.90 17.52 1.93
N VAL A 88 -0.27 17.32 0.78
CA VAL A 88 -0.61 18.04 -0.44
C VAL A 88 -1.98 17.57 -0.92
N ASP A 89 -2.82 18.52 -1.32
CA ASP A 89 -4.15 18.20 -1.84
C ASP A 89 -4.03 17.32 -3.09
N GLY A 90 -4.79 16.22 -3.10
CA GLY A 90 -4.74 15.21 -4.15
C GLY A 90 -4.36 13.82 -3.62
N ALA A 91 -3.95 12.95 -4.53
CA ALA A 91 -3.51 11.60 -4.21
C ALA A 91 -1.98 11.47 -4.25
N LEU A 92 -1.46 10.59 -3.42
CA LEU A 92 -0.12 10.02 -3.52
C LEU A 92 -0.20 8.80 -4.43
N VAL A 93 0.65 8.71 -5.44
CA VAL A 93 0.67 7.58 -6.37
C VAL A 93 1.94 6.79 -6.19
N VAL A 94 1.77 5.50 -5.87
CA VAL A 94 2.86 4.58 -5.56
C VAL A 94 2.68 3.32 -6.41
N ARG A 95 3.73 2.83 -7.02
CA ARG A 95 3.74 1.55 -7.72
C ARG A 95 3.78 0.39 -6.70
N SER A 96 3.31 -0.78 -7.09
CA SER A 96 3.23 -1.92 -6.16
C SER A 96 4.57 -2.46 -5.67
N ASP A 97 5.69 -2.04 -6.28
CA ASP A 97 7.05 -2.26 -5.80
C ASP A 97 7.53 -1.17 -4.82
N LEU A 98 6.62 -0.30 -4.36
CA LEU A 98 6.82 0.82 -3.46
C LEU A 98 7.55 2.02 -4.07
N ALA A 99 7.79 2.05 -5.39
CA ALA A 99 8.30 3.23 -6.06
C ALA A 99 7.26 4.35 -6.01
N LEU A 100 7.65 5.51 -5.49
CA LEU A 100 6.83 6.71 -5.48
C LEU A 100 6.86 7.34 -6.87
N LEU A 101 5.69 7.40 -7.53
CA LEU A 101 5.55 7.95 -8.88
C LEU A 101 5.25 9.45 -8.86
N GLY A 102 4.56 9.93 -7.82
CA GLY A 102 4.24 11.33 -7.67
C GLY A 102 3.20 11.60 -6.60
N PHE A 103 2.87 12.88 -6.43
CA PHE A 103 1.89 13.33 -5.43
C PHE A 103 1.09 14.53 -5.91
N GLY A 104 0.04 14.88 -5.17
CA GLY A 104 -0.90 15.90 -5.58
C GLY A 104 -1.71 15.49 -6.81
N ALA A 105 -1.90 14.19 -7.05
CA ALA A 105 -2.63 13.70 -8.21
C ALA A 105 -4.11 14.05 -8.10
N GLU A 106 -4.63 14.74 -9.13
CA GLU A 106 -6.03 15.03 -9.30
C GLU A 106 -6.70 13.88 -10.08
N ILE A 107 -7.79 13.35 -9.54
CA ILE A 107 -8.56 12.30 -10.23
C ILE A 107 -9.45 12.94 -11.29
N VAL A 108 -9.29 12.48 -12.53
CA VAL A 108 -10.01 12.98 -13.70
C VAL A 108 -10.92 11.87 -14.24
N VAL A 109 -12.11 11.76 -13.68
CA VAL A 109 -13.10 10.73 -14.06
C VAL A 109 -14.45 11.37 -14.30
N ASP A 110 -15.27 10.74 -15.15
CA ASP A 110 -16.66 11.11 -15.32
C ASP A 110 -17.46 10.74 -14.06
N ALA A 111 -17.94 11.77 -13.36
CA ALA A 111 -18.69 11.61 -12.13
C ALA A 111 -20.17 11.23 -12.35
N THR A 112 -20.66 11.27 -13.58
CA THR A 112 -22.09 11.09 -13.90
C THR A 112 -22.48 9.63 -14.09
N GLN A 113 -21.52 8.73 -14.31
CA GLN A 113 -21.81 7.32 -14.54
C GLN A 113 -22.22 6.60 -13.24
N PRO A 114 -23.32 5.84 -13.27
CA PRO A 114 -23.70 4.99 -12.14
C PRO A 114 -22.60 3.98 -11.87
N LEU A 115 -22.35 3.70 -10.60
CA LEU A 115 -21.26 2.82 -10.18
C LEU A 115 -21.73 1.89 -9.06
N ASP A 116 -21.69 0.59 -9.33
CA ASP A 116 -21.94 -0.43 -8.33
C ASP A 116 -20.63 -0.79 -7.62
N ALA A 117 -20.63 -0.67 -6.30
CA ALA A 117 -19.54 -1.11 -5.46
C ALA A 117 -20.07 -2.08 -4.39
N PHE A 118 -19.22 -2.99 -3.92
CA PHE A 118 -19.60 -4.04 -2.98
C PHE A 118 -18.73 -3.95 -1.73
N GLU A 119 -19.34 -3.97 -0.55
CA GLU A 119 -18.61 -3.95 0.71
C GLU A 119 -18.21 -5.35 1.14
N VAL A 120 -16.93 -5.61 1.21
CA VAL A 120 -16.38 -6.90 1.64
C VAL A 120 -16.46 -7.04 3.16
N THR A 121 -17.29 -7.98 3.60
CA THR A 121 -17.37 -8.40 5.00
C THR A 121 -16.61 -9.73 5.16
N GLY A 122 -15.68 -9.77 6.09
CA GLY A 122 -14.83 -10.95 6.33
C GLY A 122 -13.55 -10.97 5.50
N HIS A 123 -13.10 -12.17 5.11
CA HIS A 123 -11.83 -12.33 4.39
C HIS A 123 -12.02 -12.12 2.88
N PRO A 124 -11.27 -11.20 2.24
CA PRO A 124 -11.49 -10.82 0.84
C PRO A 124 -11.27 -11.97 -0.15
N LEU A 125 -10.36 -12.90 0.13
CA LEU A 125 -10.02 -14.00 -0.77
C LEU A 125 -11.01 -15.20 -0.71
N ARG A 126 -11.95 -15.19 0.24
CA ARG A 126 -12.89 -16.34 0.38
C ARG A 126 -14.12 -16.25 -0.50
N GLY A 127 -14.27 -15.17 -1.26
CA GLY A 127 -15.47 -14.90 -2.03
C GLY A 127 -16.70 -14.75 -1.14
N GLY A 128 -17.72 -14.07 -1.60
CA GLY A 128 -18.95 -13.88 -0.84
C GLY A 128 -20.01 -13.15 -1.64
N ASN A 129 -21.25 -13.27 -1.16
CA ASN A 129 -22.33 -12.41 -1.62
C ASN A 129 -22.26 -11.10 -0.81
N TRP A 130 -21.44 -10.15 -1.29
CA TRP A 130 -21.24 -8.88 -0.60
C TRP A 130 -22.37 -7.90 -0.94
N PRO A 131 -22.84 -7.11 0.03
CA PRO A 131 -23.88 -6.13 -0.21
C PRO A 131 -23.38 -5.03 -1.16
N VAL A 132 -24.25 -4.61 -2.05
CA VAL A 132 -24.07 -3.40 -2.86
C VAL A 132 -24.14 -2.20 -1.92
N VAL A 133 -23.24 -1.25 -2.11
CA VAL A 133 -23.23 0.01 -1.36
C VAL A 133 -23.57 1.18 -2.27
N ASP A 134 -24.32 2.13 -1.74
CA ASP A 134 -24.58 3.38 -2.41
C ASP A 134 -23.32 4.26 -2.38
N VAL A 135 -22.66 4.39 -3.55
CA VAL A 135 -21.44 5.19 -3.71
C VAL A 135 -21.67 6.65 -3.37
N GLU A 136 -22.87 7.18 -3.62
CA GLU A 136 -23.17 8.59 -3.36
C GLU A 136 -23.32 8.91 -1.86
N SER A 137 -23.53 7.89 -1.03
CA SER A 137 -23.55 8.06 0.43
C SER A 137 -22.17 8.36 1.02
N PHE A 138 -21.09 8.14 0.25
CA PHE A 138 -19.72 8.39 0.72
C PHE A 138 -19.30 9.85 0.54
N GLY A 139 -18.37 10.30 1.38
CA GLY A 139 -17.70 11.58 1.23
C GLY A 139 -16.87 11.66 -0.08
N MET A 140 -16.56 12.88 -0.52
CA MET A 140 -15.93 13.17 -1.81
C MET A 140 -14.67 12.33 -2.08
N ARG A 141 -13.76 12.18 -1.10
CA ARG A 141 -12.52 11.41 -1.27
C ARG A 141 -12.78 9.93 -1.58
N HIS A 142 -13.76 9.32 -0.90
CA HIS A 142 -14.13 7.94 -1.17
C HIS A 142 -14.77 7.78 -2.54
N ARG A 143 -15.68 8.67 -2.91
CA ARG A 143 -16.31 8.65 -4.25
C ARG A 143 -15.27 8.79 -5.36
N SER A 144 -14.32 9.70 -5.20
CA SER A 144 -13.23 9.89 -6.17
C SER A 144 -12.37 8.63 -6.27
N ALA A 145 -12.02 8.00 -5.14
CA ALA A 145 -11.27 6.74 -5.14
C ALA A 145 -12.03 5.60 -5.83
N LEU A 146 -13.31 5.41 -5.49
CA LEU A 146 -14.15 4.37 -6.10
C LEU A 146 -14.24 4.55 -7.62
N ARG A 147 -14.48 5.77 -8.10
CA ARG A 147 -14.52 6.06 -9.53
C ARG A 147 -13.18 5.89 -10.22
N CYS A 148 -12.09 6.32 -9.59
CA CYS A 148 -10.74 6.12 -10.10
C CYS A 148 -10.43 4.64 -10.32
N ILE A 149 -10.68 3.80 -9.30
CA ILE A 149 -10.40 2.36 -9.37
C ILE A 149 -11.37 1.65 -10.32
N ALA A 150 -12.61 2.11 -10.45
CA ALA A 150 -13.54 1.57 -11.44
C ALA A 150 -13.03 1.77 -12.88
N ALA A 151 -12.41 2.92 -13.16
CA ALA A 151 -11.89 3.28 -14.47
C ALA A 151 -10.48 2.71 -14.76
N ALA A 152 -9.71 2.36 -13.72
CA ALA A 152 -8.33 1.88 -13.83
C ALA A 152 -8.26 0.35 -13.72
N GLU A 153 -7.40 -0.28 -14.53
CA GLU A 153 -7.02 -1.68 -14.35
C GLU A 153 -5.69 -1.76 -13.59
N GLY A 154 -5.53 -2.80 -12.75
CA GLY A 154 -4.29 -3.00 -12.01
C GLY A 154 -4.00 -1.94 -10.94
N ALA A 155 -5.04 -1.27 -10.43
CA ALA A 155 -4.91 -0.25 -9.40
C ALA A 155 -5.76 -0.56 -8.17
N ALA A 156 -5.33 -0.02 -7.03
CA ALA A 156 -6.05 -0.05 -5.77
C ALA A 156 -5.89 1.29 -5.04
N ALA A 157 -6.76 1.59 -4.08
CA ALA A 157 -6.70 2.82 -3.31
C ALA A 157 -6.83 2.58 -1.81
N PHE A 158 -6.07 3.32 -1.03
CA PHE A 158 -6.27 3.49 0.41
C PHE A 158 -6.78 4.91 0.68
N VAL A 159 -7.95 5.00 1.26
CA VAL A 159 -8.58 6.28 1.62
C VAL A 159 -8.56 6.42 3.12
N VAL A 160 -7.85 7.42 3.62
CA VAL A 160 -7.83 7.77 5.03
C VAL A 160 -8.90 8.82 5.28
N SER A 161 -9.84 8.52 6.16
CA SER A 161 -10.91 9.42 6.59
C SER A 161 -10.43 10.40 7.67
N GLN A 162 -11.24 11.40 7.97
CA GLN A 162 -10.92 12.39 9.02
C GLN A 162 -10.83 11.78 10.43
N ASP A 163 -11.58 10.69 10.67
CA ASP A 163 -11.56 9.90 11.90
C ASP A 163 -10.41 8.87 11.95
N ALA A 164 -9.44 8.99 11.03
CA ALA A 164 -8.30 8.09 10.87
C ALA A 164 -8.66 6.65 10.49
N THR A 165 -9.91 6.37 10.11
CA THR A 165 -10.25 5.08 9.54
C THR A 165 -9.72 4.94 8.11
N VAL A 166 -9.31 3.72 7.74
CA VAL A 166 -8.77 3.42 6.41
C VAL A 166 -9.74 2.54 5.65
N THR A 167 -10.11 2.96 4.45
CA THR A 167 -10.88 2.16 3.49
C THR A 167 -9.97 1.71 2.37
N PHE A 168 -9.95 0.42 2.09
CA PHE A 168 -9.27 -0.16 0.94
C PHE A 168 -10.27 -0.37 -0.20
N VAL A 169 -9.91 0.04 -1.41
CA VAL A 169 -10.73 -0.06 -2.63
C VAL A 169 -9.91 -0.76 -3.70
N TRP A 170 -10.48 -1.78 -4.35
CA TRP A 170 -9.81 -2.51 -5.43
C TRP A 170 -10.83 -3.12 -6.41
N LYS A 171 -10.32 -3.62 -7.53
CA LYS A 171 -11.11 -4.36 -8.51
C LYS A 171 -10.71 -5.83 -8.49
N GLN A 172 -11.69 -6.72 -8.49
CA GLN A 172 -11.48 -8.15 -8.58
C GLN A 172 -12.61 -8.79 -9.38
N ASP A 173 -12.26 -9.60 -10.37
CA ASP A 173 -13.22 -10.31 -11.24
C ASP A 173 -14.28 -9.36 -11.86
N GLY A 174 -13.83 -8.17 -12.27
CA GLY A 174 -14.68 -7.12 -12.85
C GLY A 174 -15.58 -6.39 -11.86
N ARG A 175 -15.53 -6.72 -10.55
CA ARG A 175 -16.30 -6.07 -9.50
C ARG A 175 -15.46 -5.05 -8.77
N LEU A 176 -16.04 -3.89 -8.49
CA LEU A 176 -15.45 -2.89 -7.63
C LEU A 176 -15.75 -3.22 -6.17
N LEU A 177 -14.72 -3.47 -5.40
CA LEU A 177 -14.81 -3.90 -4.01
C LEU A 177 -14.27 -2.83 -3.08
N LEU A 178 -14.84 -2.75 -1.89
CA LEU A 178 -14.28 -1.93 -0.83
C LEU A 178 -14.33 -2.65 0.52
N LYS A 179 -13.36 -2.37 1.36
CA LYS A 179 -13.33 -2.84 2.75
C LYS A 179 -13.05 -1.65 3.66
N ARG A 180 -13.99 -1.36 4.55
CA ARG A 180 -13.82 -0.32 5.56
C ARG A 180 -13.04 -0.82 6.77
N ASN A 181 -12.48 0.11 7.53
CA ASN A 181 -11.77 -0.14 8.78
C ASN A 181 -10.63 -1.17 8.61
N VAL A 182 -9.85 -1.01 7.54
CA VAL A 182 -8.65 -1.83 7.36
C VAL A 182 -7.67 -1.49 8.47
N ASN A 183 -7.41 -2.45 9.36
CA ASN A 183 -6.43 -2.27 10.42
C ASN A 183 -5.02 -2.49 9.85
N THR A 184 -4.33 -1.41 9.55
CA THR A 184 -2.96 -1.42 9.04
C THR A 184 -1.93 -1.81 10.10
N SER A 185 -2.32 -1.85 11.39
CA SER A 185 -1.46 -2.22 12.51
C SER A 185 -1.42 -3.73 12.79
N ASN A 186 -2.24 -4.53 12.11
CA ASN A 186 -2.29 -5.98 12.34
C ASN A 186 -1.48 -6.73 11.28
N PRO A 187 -0.27 -7.24 11.59
CA PRO A 187 0.59 -7.96 10.65
C PRO A 187 -0.01 -9.28 10.14
N ASN A 188 -1.10 -9.77 10.76
CA ASN A 188 -1.78 -11.01 10.36
C ASN A 188 -2.76 -10.83 9.18
N MET A 189 -2.88 -9.65 8.60
CA MET A 189 -3.71 -9.43 7.41
C MET A 189 -3.02 -9.84 6.10
N VAL A 190 -1.74 -10.22 6.12
CA VAL A 190 -0.92 -10.57 4.94
C VAL A 190 -0.54 -12.05 4.93
N GLY A 191 -1.32 -12.91 5.54
CA GLY A 191 -0.98 -14.34 5.54
C GLY A 191 -1.92 -15.22 6.36
N ALA A 192 -3.11 -15.40 5.89
CA ALA A 192 -3.95 -16.53 6.29
C ALA A 192 -4.78 -16.98 5.08
#